data_77716d49cd576e00c1987585b61ee097
#
_entry.id   77716d49cd576e00c1987585b61ee097
#
_cell.length_a   1.000
_cell.length_b   1.000
_cell.length_c   1.000
_cell.angle_alpha   90.00
_cell.angle_beta   90.00
_cell.angle_gamma   90.00
#
_symmetry.space_group_name_H-M   'P 1'
#
loop_
_entity.id
_entity.type
_entity.pdbx_description
1 polymer ?
#
loop_
_entity_poly.entity_id
_entity_poly.type
_entity_poly.pdbx_seq_one_letter_code
_entity_poly.pdbx_strand_id
1 'polypeptide(L)'
;MFHYTIPAKCTHVKIDIGLSYSAPQSQNWLSHDDDQLMVFGFEPSPDCVQLILSKHNTKQHPMHGDILEHRFIEEGRFAIQQCALSNVTDPTTMKFYVSQNDCGTSSLFPNNETSLGKIKTVIDVPVYSLKMFFDGFPWDRFQYIDYIKIDAQGSDLNILKGAEHYLQERVVFVTAEGDGRQYIGSAECTNYNIINYMES
;
A
#
# COMPACT_ATOMS: atom_id res chain seq x y z
N MET A 1 9.93 13.60 2.49
CA MET A 1 9.51 14.06 1.15
C MET A 1 9.64 12.86 0.22
N PHE A 2 8.60 12.54 -0.53
CA PHE A 2 8.61 11.43 -1.48
C PHE A 2 9.51 11.71 -2.67
N HIS A 3 10.13 10.67 -3.22
CA HIS A 3 10.97 10.77 -4.41
C HIS A 3 10.32 10.02 -5.58
N TYR A 4 10.21 10.71 -6.72
CA TYR A 4 9.56 10.19 -7.93
C TYR A 4 10.59 10.01 -9.03
N THR A 5 11.39 8.95 -8.93
CA THR A 5 12.26 8.58 -10.05
C THR A 5 11.50 7.63 -10.95
N ILE A 6 10.99 8.14 -12.07
CA ILE A 6 10.17 7.38 -13.01
C ILE A 6 10.90 7.31 -14.36
N PRO A 7 11.20 6.12 -14.89
CA PRO A 7 11.85 5.95 -16.18
C PRO A 7 11.11 6.68 -17.31
N ALA A 8 11.85 7.26 -18.25
CA ALA A 8 11.25 8.04 -19.35
C ALA A 8 10.24 7.22 -20.20
N LYS A 9 10.45 5.91 -20.29
CA LYS A 9 9.56 5.00 -21.02
C LYS A 9 8.20 4.79 -20.35
N CYS A 10 8.08 5.00 -19.03
CA CYS A 10 6.82 4.79 -18.32
C CYS A 10 5.80 5.88 -18.64
N THR A 11 4.61 5.49 -19.06
CA THR A 11 3.52 6.38 -19.48
C THR A 11 2.29 6.28 -18.58
N HIS A 12 2.23 5.28 -17.71
CA HIS A 12 1.12 5.08 -16.76
C HIS A 12 1.61 4.53 -15.42
N VAL A 13 0.79 4.70 -14.39
CA VAL A 13 1.17 4.47 -13.00
C VAL A 13 0.07 3.73 -12.25
N LYS A 14 0.47 2.72 -11.47
CA LYS A 14 -0.38 2.07 -10.46
C LYS A 14 0.23 2.21 -9.08
N ILE A 15 -0.61 2.12 -8.05
CA ILE A 15 -0.21 2.21 -6.64
C ILE A 15 -0.68 0.96 -5.91
N ASP A 16 0.24 0.30 -5.21
CA ASP A 16 -0.02 -0.90 -4.41
C ASP A 16 0.25 -0.59 -2.92
N ILE A 17 -0.80 -0.56 -2.11
CA ILE A 17 -0.73 -0.22 -0.69
C ILE A 17 -0.96 -1.48 0.13
N GLY A 18 -0.01 -1.81 1.01
CA GLY A 18 0.05 -3.06 1.74
C GLY A 18 0.67 -4.16 0.87
N LEU A 19 2.00 -4.12 0.75
CA LEU A 19 2.76 -5.04 -0.11
C LEU A 19 2.99 -6.40 0.54
N SER A 20 2.87 -6.48 1.89
CA SER A 20 3.36 -7.63 2.62
C SER A 20 4.85 -7.88 2.31
N TYR A 21 5.31 -9.12 2.31
CA TYR A 21 6.71 -9.48 2.10
C TYR A 21 7.08 -9.92 0.68
N SER A 22 6.12 -9.96 -0.24
CA SER A 22 6.32 -10.47 -1.60
C SER A 22 5.78 -9.57 -2.70
N ALA A 23 4.97 -8.56 -2.38
CA ALA A 23 4.33 -7.63 -3.32
C ALA A 23 3.64 -8.34 -4.52
N PRO A 24 2.75 -9.33 -4.27
CA PRO A 24 2.22 -10.20 -5.32
C PRO A 24 1.37 -9.44 -6.33
N GLN A 25 0.62 -8.43 -5.92
CA GLN A 25 -0.18 -7.62 -6.85
C GLN A 25 0.71 -6.77 -7.77
N SER A 26 1.77 -6.18 -7.23
CA SER A 26 2.77 -5.46 -8.01
C SER A 26 3.45 -6.40 -9.02
N GLN A 27 3.81 -7.62 -8.60
CA GLN A 27 4.37 -8.64 -9.48
C GLN A 27 3.41 -8.97 -10.63
N ASN A 28 2.14 -9.20 -10.31
CA ASN A 28 1.13 -9.52 -11.32
C ASN A 28 1.00 -8.40 -12.36
N TRP A 29 0.88 -7.15 -11.92
CA TRP A 29 0.78 -6.01 -12.83
C TRP A 29 2.02 -5.86 -13.72
N LEU A 30 3.22 -5.88 -13.12
CA LEU A 30 4.48 -5.65 -13.85
C LEU A 30 4.83 -6.77 -14.82
N SER A 31 4.28 -7.99 -14.61
CA SER A 31 4.50 -9.14 -15.49
C SER A 31 3.51 -9.24 -16.64
N HIS A 32 2.29 -8.71 -16.47
CA HIS A 32 1.21 -8.89 -17.45
C HIS A 32 0.84 -7.61 -18.20
N ASP A 33 1.09 -6.44 -17.60
CA ASP A 33 0.96 -5.16 -18.29
C ASP A 33 2.18 -4.90 -19.19
N ASP A 34 2.12 -3.83 -19.96
CA ASP A 34 3.24 -3.46 -20.83
C ASP A 34 4.48 -2.97 -20.04
N ASP A 35 5.59 -2.78 -20.71
CA ASP A 35 6.85 -2.34 -20.10
C ASP A 35 6.88 -0.82 -19.79
N GLN A 36 5.78 -0.11 -20.03
CA GLN A 36 5.61 1.31 -19.75
C GLN A 36 4.92 1.58 -18.39
N LEU A 37 4.53 0.52 -17.67
CA LEU A 37 3.95 0.64 -16.34
C LEU A 37 5.01 0.94 -15.28
N MET A 38 4.74 1.94 -14.43
CA MET A 38 5.41 2.21 -13.15
C MET A 38 4.50 1.84 -11.99
N VAL A 39 5.02 1.15 -10.98
CA VAL A 39 4.29 0.85 -9.74
C VAL A 39 4.98 1.50 -8.54
N PHE A 40 4.22 2.26 -7.76
CA PHE A 40 4.62 2.71 -6.43
C PHE A 40 3.98 1.82 -5.37
N GLY A 41 4.84 1.19 -4.56
CA GLY A 41 4.41 0.34 -3.46
C GLY A 41 4.61 1.01 -2.11
N PHE A 42 3.68 0.79 -1.17
CA PHE A 42 3.73 1.30 0.20
C PHE A 42 3.70 0.15 1.20
N GLU A 43 4.71 0.07 2.06
CA GLU A 43 4.83 -0.97 3.09
C GLU A 43 5.50 -0.39 4.35
N PRO A 44 4.83 -0.37 5.50
CA PRO A 44 5.40 0.18 6.73
C PRO A 44 6.42 -0.74 7.41
N SER A 45 6.33 -2.06 7.23
CA SER A 45 7.20 -3.03 7.89
C SER A 45 8.63 -3.02 7.32
N PRO A 46 9.67 -2.67 8.11
CA PRO A 46 11.05 -2.74 7.64
C PRO A 46 11.47 -4.14 7.20
N ASP A 47 11.00 -5.17 7.91
CA ASP A 47 11.32 -6.57 7.61
C ASP A 47 10.73 -6.98 6.24
N CYS A 48 9.48 -6.58 5.96
CA CYS A 48 8.84 -6.82 4.66
C CYS A 48 9.55 -6.07 3.54
N VAL A 49 9.88 -4.80 3.75
CA VAL A 49 10.63 -3.98 2.78
C VAL A 49 11.98 -4.61 2.45
N GLN A 50 12.74 -5.08 3.46
CA GLN A 50 14.01 -5.77 3.25
C GLN A 50 13.85 -7.05 2.43
N LEU A 51 12.79 -7.82 2.66
CA LEU A 51 12.51 -9.03 1.88
C LEU A 51 12.20 -8.70 0.42
N ILE A 52 11.35 -7.70 0.16
CA ILE A 52 11.02 -7.27 -1.20
C ILE A 52 12.27 -6.78 -1.95
N LEU A 53 13.13 -6.03 -1.28
CA LEU A 53 14.37 -5.51 -1.88
C LEU A 53 15.47 -6.58 -2.04
N SER A 54 15.32 -7.75 -1.43
CA SER A 54 16.30 -8.83 -1.51
C SER A 54 16.24 -9.56 -2.86
N LYS A 55 17.38 -9.69 -3.55
CA LYS A 55 17.49 -10.51 -4.78
C LYS A 55 17.19 -12.00 -4.55
N HIS A 56 17.19 -12.45 -3.31
CA HIS A 56 17.02 -13.85 -2.93
C HIS A 56 15.76 -14.08 -2.10
N ASN A 57 14.74 -13.22 -2.24
CA ASN A 57 13.47 -13.47 -1.59
C ASN A 57 12.83 -14.73 -2.18
N THR A 58 12.65 -15.75 -1.35
CA THR A 58 11.98 -17.01 -1.70
C THR A 58 10.68 -17.20 -0.92
N LYS A 59 10.29 -16.19 -0.12
CA LYS A 59 9.14 -16.27 0.77
C LYS A 59 7.86 -15.98 0.00
N GLN A 60 7.25 -17.01 -0.55
CA GLN A 60 5.94 -16.93 -1.20
C GLN A 60 4.81 -16.77 -0.19
N HIS A 61 3.84 -15.94 -0.53
CA HIS A 61 2.60 -15.85 0.24
C HIS A 61 1.73 -17.10 -0.06
N PRO A 62 1.20 -17.80 0.98
CA PRO A 62 0.46 -19.05 0.78
C PRO A 62 -0.77 -18.92 -0.14
N MET A 63 -1.42 -17.75 -0.16
CA MET A 63 -2.64 -17.50 -0.93
C MET A 63 -2.38 -16.73 -2.25
N HIS A 64 -1.31 -15.97 -2.35
CA HIS A 64 -1.08 -15.06 -3.49
C HIS A 64 0.11 -15.44 -4.37
N GLY A 65 0.87 -16.46 -3.98
CA GLY A 65 1.82 -17.23 -4.81
C GLY A 65 3.06 -16.49 -5.32
N ASP A 66 2.93 -15.30 -5.84
CA ASP A 66 4.00 -14.65 -6.57
C ASP A 66 4.88 -13.75 -5.71
N ILE A 67 6.15 -13.66 -6.09
CA ILE A 67 7.15 -12.79 -5.46
C ILE A 67 7.59 -11.78 -6.51
N LEU A 68 7.68 -10.49 -6.11
CA LEU A 68 8.17 -9.44 -6.98
C LEU A 68 9.57 -9.78 -7.51
N GLU A 69 9.70 -9.88 -8.81
CA GLU A 69 10.98 -10.10 -9.47
C GLU A 69 11.87 -8.86 -9.32
N HIS A 70 13.09 -9.06 -8.83
CA HIS A 70 14.04 -7.98 -8.57
C HIS A 70 14.38 -7.13 -9.81
N ARG A 71 14.21 -7.71 -11.03
CA ARG A 71 14.42 -6.95 -12.28
C ARG A 71 13.58 -5.68 -12.37
N PHE A 72 12.34 -5.67 -11.85
CA PHE A 72 11.47 -4.49 -11.91
C PHE A 72 12.00 -3.34 -11.04
N ILE A 73 12.69 -3.66 -9.95
CA ILE A 73 13.41 -2.68 -9.14
C ILE A 73 14.64 -2.16 -9.91
N GLU A 74 15.43 -3.05 -10.50
CA GLU A 74 16.62 -2.68 -11.30
C GLU A 74 16.26 -1.84 -12.54
N GLU A 75 15.13 -2.11 -13.17
CA GLU A 75 14.59 -1.34 -14.29
C GLU A 75 13.99 0.01 -13.86
N GLY A 76 13.85 0.25 -12.56
CA GLY A 76 13.21 1.43 -11.98
C GLY A 76 11.69 1.48 -12.18
N ARG A 77 11.05 0.36 -12.54
CA ARG A 77 9.61 0.24 -12.76
C ARG A 77 8.82 -0.06 -11.48
N PHE A 78 9.51 -0.36 -10.41
CA PHE A 78 8.94 -0.51 -9.07
C PHE A 78 9.72 0.34 -8.08
N ALA A 79 9.00 1.17 -7.32
CA ALA A 79 9.57 1.98 -6.24
C ALA A 79 8.79 1.75 -4.95
N ILE A 80 9.50 1.41 -3.87
CA ILE A 80 8.90 1.19 -2.57
C ILE A 80 9.04 2.40 -1.67
N GLN A 81 7.96 2.77 -0.98
CA GLN A 81 7.90 3.79 0.06
C GLN A 81 7.72 3.09 1.40
N GLN A 82 8.74 3.14 2.26
CA GLN A 82 8.68 2.52 3.58
C GLN A 82 7.92 3.42 4.56
N CYS A 83 6.61 3.41 4.47
CA CYS A 83 5.72 4.14 5.36
C CYS A 83 4.31 3.52 5.36
N ALA A 84 3.53 3.82 6.37
CA ALA A 84 2.09 3.60 6.35
C ALA A 84 1.38 4.83 5.76
N LEU A 85 0.15 4.60 5.28
CA LEU A 85 -0.74 5.65 4.83
C LEU A 85 -1.99 5.72 5.72
N SER A 86 -2.50 6.93 5.94
CA SER A 86 -3.72 7.17 6.71
C SER A 86 -4.29 8.56 6.40
N ASN A 87 -5.39 8.94 7.05
CA ASN A 87 -5.96 10.29 6.98
C ASN A 87 -5.26 11.22 8.00
N VAL A 88 -4.09 11.70 7.63
CA VAL A 88 -3.29 12.64 8.44
C VAL A 88 -3.02 13.91 7.64
N THR A 89 -3.06 15.06 8.32
CA THR A 89 -2.81 16.38 7.70
C THR A 89 -1.33 16.72 7.59
N ASP A 90 -0.51 16.13 8.47
CA ASP A 90 0.94 16.35 8.52
C ASP A 90 1.67 15.01 8.68
N PRO A 91 2.93 14.91 8.23
CA PRO A 91 3.76 13.72 8.46
C PRO A 91 3.85 13.42 9.95
N THR A 92 3.56 12.20 10.34
CA THR A 92 3.55 11.78 11.73
C THR A 92 4.16 10.40 11.92
N THR A 93 4.21 9.93 13.17
CA THR A 93 4.64 8.58 13.53
C THR A 93 3.53 7.90 14.31
N MET A 94 3.21 6.67 13.95
CA MET A 94 2.20 5.86 14.64
C MET A 94 2.75 4.49 15.00
N LYS A 95 2.09 3.85 15.97
CA LYS A 95 2.36 2.46 16.33
C LYS A 95 1.89 1.54 15.20
N PHE A 96 2.73 0.57 14.84
CA PHE A 96 2.42 -0.49 13.90
C PHE A 96 2.56 -1.82 14.61
N TYR A 97 1.49 -2.60 14.61
CA TYR A 97 1.36 -3.86 15.32
C TYR A 97 1.72 -5.00 14.38
N VAL A 98 2.91 -5.55 14.55
CA VAL A 98 3.43 -6.63 13.72
C VAL A 98 2.84 -7.95 14.18
N SER A 99 2.12 -8.64 13.31
CA SER A 99 1.53 -9.95 13.58
C SER A 99 2.60 -11.03 13.69
N GLN A 100 2.41 -11.99 14.61
CA GLN A 100 3.34 -13.10 14.83
C GLN A 100 3.24 -14.17 13.75
N ASN A 101 2.02 -14.47 13.31
CA ASN A 101 1.75 -15.60 12.42
C ASN A 101 1.95 -15.24 10.95
N ASP A 102 1.49 -14.06 10.57
CA ASP A 102 1.57 -13.57 9.22
C ASP A 102 1.79 -12.06 9.22
N CYS A 103 2.96 -11.60 8.73
CA CYS A 103 3.24 -10.17 8.66
C CYS A 103 2.30 -9.43 7.70
N GLY A 104 1.63 -10.11 6.77
CA GLY A 104 0.60 -9.53 5.91
C GLY A 104 -0.65 -9.08 6.69
N THR A 105 -0.88 -9.58 7.91
CA THR A 105 -1.97 -9.14 8.78
C THR A 105 -1.54 -8.09 9.81
N SER A 106 -0.38 -7.47 9.65
CA SER A 106 0.09 -6.37 10.49
C SER A 106 -0.64 -5.07 10.16
N SER A 107 -0.88 -4.21 11.16
CA SER A 107 -1.76 -3.05 11.03
C SER A 107 -1.33 -1.86 11.89
N LEU A 108 -1.83 -0.67 11.55
CA LEU A 108 -1.81 0.50 12.46
C LEU A 108 -2.75 0.33 13.65
N PHE A 109 -3.62 -0.67 13.64
CA PHE A 109 -4.55 -0.99 14.71
C PHE A 109 -4.16 -2.31 15.38
N PRO A 110 -4.30 -2.42 16.72
CA PRO A 110 -4.11 -3.71 17.38
C PRO A 110 -5.09 -4.74 16.81
N ASN A 111 -4.62 -5.93 16.51
CA ASN A 111 -5.49 -7.01 16.07
C ASN A 111 -6.31 -7.60 17.22
N ASN A 112 -7.41 -8.24 16.88
CA ASN A 112 -8.14 -9.09 17.81
C ASN A 112 -7.41 -10.43 17.87
N GLU A 113 -6.71 -10.71 19.00
CA GLU A 113 -5.92 -11.94 19.18
C GLU A 113 -6.71 -13.23 18.98
N THR A 114 -8.03 -13.19 19.12
CA THR A 114 -8.88 -14.37 18.88
C THR A 114 -9.05 -14.72 17.42
N SER A 115 -8.89 -13.75 16.50
CA SER A 115 -9.07 -13.95 15.06
C SER A 115 -7.75 -14.01 14.28
N LEU A 116 -6.79 -13.14 14.61
CA LEU A 116 -5.55 -12.96 13.86
C LEU A 116 -4.28 -13.46 14.58
N GLY A 117 -4.43 -13.95 15.83
CA GLY A 117 -3.32 -14.41 16.64
C GLY A 117 -2.59 -13.27 17.36
N LYS A 118 -1.43 -13.61 17.95
CA LYS A 118 -0.69 -12.70 18.82
C LYS A 118 0.10 -11.63 18.04
N ILE A 119 0.22 -10.47 18.65
CA ILE A 119 1.16 -9.42 18.21
C ILE A 119 2.58 -9.87 18.60
N LYS A 120 3.48 -9.93 17.63
CA LYS A 120 4.89 -10.25 17.82
C LYS A 120 5.65 -9.09 18.46
N THR A 121 5.41 -7.89 17.94
CA THR A 121 6.06 -6.66 18.39
C THR A 121 5.26 -5.44 17.94
N VAL A 122 5.52 -4.30 18.57
CA VAL A 122 4.98 -3.01 18.17
C VAL A 122 6.15 -2.09 17.86
N ILE A 123 6.14 -1.50 16.67
CA ILE A 123 7.17 -0.59 16.20
C ILE A 123 6.57 0.78 15.87
N ASP A 124 7.40 1.79 15.84
CA ASP A 124 7.03 3.11 15.34
C ASP A 124 7.33 3.20 13.85
N VAL A 125 6.33 3.63 13.05
CA VAL A 125 6.47 3.78 11.60
C VAL A 125 6.07 5.20 11.16
N PRO A 126 6.72 5.75 10.12
CA PRO A 126 6.28 7.01 9.54
C PRO A 126 4.93 6.83 8.85
N VAL A 127 4.06 7.83 9.01
CA VAL A 127 2.71 7.85 8.42
C VAL A 127 2.51 9.13 7.64
N TYR A 128 1.97 8.99 6.43
CA TYR A 128 1.63 10.07 5.52
C TYR A 128 0.18 9.91 5.02
N SER A 129 -0.33 10.88 4.29
CA SER A 129 -1.56 10.72 3.50
C SER A 129 -1.24 10.54 2.01
N LEU A 130 -2.17 9.95 1.27
CA LEU A 130 -2.07 9.89 -0.20
C LEU A 130 -2.02 11.29 -0.81
N LYS A 131 -2.72 12.26 -0.21
CA LYS A 131 -2.62 13.66 -0.64
C LYS A 131 -1.17 14.16 -0.62
N MET A 132 -0.42 13.89 0.45
CA MET A 132 0.98 14.31 0.53
C MET A 132 1.84 13.65 -0.55
N PHE A 133 1.53 12.42 -0.94
CA PHE A 133 2.17 11.78 -2.08
C PHE A 133 1.77 12.47 -3.37
N PHE A 134 0.51 12.77 -3.58
CA PHE A 134 0.01 13.40 -4.80
C PHE A 134 0.41 14.87 -4.96
N ASP A 135 0.57 15.63 -3.87
CA ASP A 135 1.01 17.03 -3.92
C ASP A 135 2.38 17.22 -4.59
N GLY A 136 3.25 16.21 -4.55
CA GLY A 136 4.56 16.22 -5.21
C GLY A 136 4.63 15.38 -6.49
N PHE A 137 3.53 14.76 -6.91
CA PHE A 137 3.52 13.85 -8.04
C PHE A 137 3.63 14.63 -9.37
N PRO A 138 4.36 14.13 -10.38
CA PRO A 138 4.56 14.81 -11.64
C PRO A 138 3.33 14.78 -12.56
N TRP A 139 2.29 15.54 -12.20
CA TRP A 139 1.00 15.61 -12.91
C TRP A 139 1.08 16.22 -14.31
N ASP A 140 2.15 16.93 -14.62
CA ASP A 140 2.47 17.40 -15.95
C ASP A 140 2.82 16.25 -16.91
N ARG A 141 3.32 15.15 -16.37
CA ARG A 141 3.67 13.95 -17.12
C ARG A 141 2.58 12.88 -17.12
N PHE A 142 1.86 12.73 -16.01
CA PHE A 142 0.83 11.71 -15.82
C PHE A 142 -0.51 12.36 -15.50
N GLN A 143 -1.49 12.19 -16.36
CA GLN A 143 -2.80 12.80 -16.16
C GLN A 143 -3.59 12.10 -15.05
N TYR A 144 -3.41 10.80 -14.90
CA TYR A 144 -4.14 9.94 -13.95
C TYR A 144 -3.21 8.89 -13.33
N ILE A 145 -3.65 8.37 -12.18
CA ILE A 145 -3.24 7.07 -11.63
C ILE A 145 -4.26 6.04 -12.11
N ASP A 146 -3.81 5.02 -12.82
CA ASP A 146 -4.69 4.03 -13.44
C ASP A 146 -5.41 3.19 -12.41
N TYR A 147 -4.69 2.81 -11.35
CA TYR A 147 -5.22 1.91 -10.34
C TYR A 147 -4.53 2.10 -8.99
N ILE A 148 -5.34 2.12 -7.92
CA ILE A 148 -4.87 2.00 -6.54
C ILE A 148 -5.47 0.74 -5.93
N LYS A 149 -4.62 -0.20 -5.47
CA LYS A 149 -5.02 -1.30 -4.59
C LYS A 149 -4.69 -0.92 -3.17
N ILE A 150 -5.64 -1.07 -2.26
CA ILE A 150 -5.49 -0.85 -0.82
C ILE A 150 -5.84 -2.14 -0.10
N ASP A 151 -4.89 -2.61 0.71
CA ASP A 151 -5.03 -3.75 1.60
C ASP A 151 -4.17 -3.44 2.83
N ALA A 152 -4.68 -2.55 3.66
CA ALA A 152 -3.94 -1.95 4.77
C ALA A 152 -4.52 -2.36 6.12
N GLN A 153 -5.22 -3.49 6.12
CA GLN A 153 -5.62 -4.22 7.31
C GLN A 153 -6.34 -3.31 8.33
N GLY A 154 -7.46 -2.73 7.87
CA GLY A 154 -8.32 -1.86 8.66
C GLY A 154 -8.05 -0.36 8.56
N SER A 155 -7.01 0.06 7.79
CA SER A 155 -6.74 1.48 7.52
C SER A 155 -7.32 1.97 6.19
N ASP A 156 -7.94 1.12 5.40
CA ASP A 156 -8.32 1.33 4.00
C ASP A 156 -9.21 2.56 3.82
N LEU A 157 -10.25 2.71 4.63
CA LEU A 157 -11.12 3.89 4.58
C LEU A 157 -10.37 5.19 4.94
N ASN A 158 -9.43 5.13 5.91
CA ASN A 158 -8.62 6.29 6.25
C ASN A 158 -7.66 6.68 5.12
N ILE A 159 -7.11 5.70 4.41
CA ILE A 159 -6.26 5.94 3.24
C ILE A 159 -7.05 6.63 2.13
N LEU A 160 -8.26 6.16 1.84
CA LEU A 160 -9.16 6.79 0.88
C LEU A 160 -9.47 8.24 1.26
N LYS A 161 -9.87 8.48 2.51
CA LYS A 161 -10.11 9.84 3.03
C LYS A 161 -8.86 10.73 2.94
N GLY A 162 -7.68 10.16 3.16
CA GLY A 162 -6.39 10.85 3.05
C GLY A 162 -5.95 11.18 1.62
N ALA A 163 -6.67 10.73 0.60
CA ALA A 163 -6.43 11.12 -0.80
C ALA A 163 -7.12 12.44 -1.16
N GLU A 164 -8.16 12.83 -0.40
CA GLU A 164 -8.98 14.03 -0.62
C GLU A 164 -9.51 14.13 -2.07
N HIS A 165 -9.48 15.32 -2.67
CA HIS A 165 -9.95 15.60 -4.01
C HIS A 165 -9.24 14.80 -5.12
N TYR A 166 -7.98 14.38 -4.88
CA TYR A 166 -7.23 13.60 -5.87
C TYR A 166 -7.91 12.29 -6.24
N LEU A 167 -8.64 11.69 -5.30
CA LEU A 167 -9.35 10.43 -5.55
C LEU A 167 -10.35 10.57 -6.70
N GLN A 168 -11.10 11.66 -6.73
CA GLN A 168 -12.11 11.93 -7.77
C GLN A 168 -11.49 12.50 -9.05
N GLU A 169 -10.45 13.33 -8.92
CA GLU A 169 -9.91 14.07 -10.06
C GLU A 169 -8.80 13.33 -10.83
N ARG A 170 -8.08 12.41 -10.14
CA ARG A 170 -6.82 11.86 -10.65
C ARG A 170 -6.70 10.34 -10.58
N VAL A 171 -7.69 9.62 -10.08
CA VAL A 171 -7.64 8.16 -9.95
C VAL A 171 -8.74 7.53 -10.77
N VAL A 172 -8.38 6.53 -11.59
CA VAL A 172 -9.34 5.86 -12.49
C VAL A 172 -10.03 4.70 -11.77
N PHE A 173 -9.25 3.85 -11.10
CA PHE A 173 -9.74 2.66 -10.43
C PHE A 173 -9.18 2.52 -9.02
N VAL A 174 -10.04 2.07 -8.08
CA VAL A 174 -9.64 1.72 -6.72
C VAL A 174 -10.22 0.37 -6.33
N THR A 175 -9.41 -0.45 -5.66
CA THR A 175 -9.90 -1.55 -4.82
C THR A 175 -9.42 -1.36 -3.40
N ALA A 176 -10.29 -1.62 -2.44
CA ALA A 176 -10.00 -1.55 -1.02
C ALA A 176 -10.63 -2.72 -0.28
N GLU A 177 -9.96 -3.20 0.78
CA GLU A 177 -10.49 -4.23 1.65
C GLU A 177 -11.30 -3.60 2.79
N GLY A 178 -12.53 -4.05 3.00
CA GLY A 178 -13.47 -3.43 3.95
C GLY A 178 -13.70 -4.23 5.23
N ASP A 179 -12.75 -5.03 5.71
CA ASP A 179 -12.92 -5.86 6.91
C ASP A 179 -12.16 -5.32 8.13
N GLY A 180 -12.56 -4.14 8.60
CA GLY A 180 -12.00 -3.52 9.80
C GLY A 180 -12.36 -4.18 11.14
N ARG A 181 -13.29 -5.14 11.17
CA ARG A 181 -13.77 -5.75 12.42
C ARG A 181 -12.73 -6.62 13.13
N GLN A 182 -11.70 -7.05 12.43
CA GLN A 182 -10.62 -7.86 12.98
C GLN A 182 -9.61 -7.05 13.78
N TYR A 183 -9.68 -5.71 13.68
CA TYR A 183 -8.75 -4.78 14.29
C TYR A 183 -9.45 -3.87 15.28
N ILE A 184 -8.85 -3.69 16.47
CA ILE A 184 -9.42 -2.85 17.54
C ILE A 184 -9.23 -1.37 17.20
N GLY A 185 -10.32 -0.65 17.02
CA GLY A 185 -10.29 0.77 16.65
C GLY A 185 -10.54 1.06 15.17
N SER A 186 -10.62 0.04 14.31
CA SER A 186 -10.91 0.18 12.87
C SER A 186 -12.37 -0.13 12.49
N ALA A 187 -13.29 -0.07 13.43
CA ALA A 187 -14.68 -0.48 13.24
C ALA A 187 -15.43 0.26 12.10
N GLU A 188 -14.93 1.44 11.70
CA GLU A 188 -15.48 2.18 10.56
C GLU A 188 -14.99 1.68 9.20
N CYS A 189 -13.89 0.91 9.15
CA CYS A 189 -13.36 0.36 7.90
C CYS A 189 -14.17 -0.86 7.46
N THR A 190 -15.38 -0.63 6.97
CA THR A 190 -16.30 -1.64 6.45
C THR A 190 -16.59 -1.41 4.97
N ASN A 191 -16.94 -2.47 4.25
CA ASN A 191 -17.36 -2.37 2.85
C ASN A 191 -18.48 -1.31 2.69
N TYR A 192 -19.44 -1.29 3.60
CA TYR A 192 -20.53 -0.32 3.57
C TYR A 192 -20.03 1.13 3.65
N ASN A 193 -19.15 1.44 4.59
CA ASN A 193 -18.62 2.80 4.77
C ASN A 193 -17.68 3.20 3.63
N ILE A 194 -16.91 2.25 3.08
CA ILE A 194 -16.07 2.50 1.90
C ILE A 194 -16.94 2.84 0.69
N ILE A 195 -17.98 2.05 0.42
CA ILE A 195 -18.91 2.29 -0.69
C ILE A 195 -19.57 3.67 -0.54
N ASN A 196 -20.14 3.97 0.63
CA ASN A 196 -20.78 5.26 0.88
C ASN A 196 -19.81 6.44 0.69
N TYR A 197 -18.56 6.30 1.10
CA TYR A 197 -17.55 7.32 0.90
C TYR A 197 -17.20 7.51 -0.58
N MET A 198 -17.12 6.42 -1.34
CA MET A 198 -16.79 6.48 -2.77
C MET A 198 -17.94 7.00 -3.64
N GLU A 199 -19.19 6.93 -3.15
CA GLU A 199 -20.40 7.44 -3.83
C GLU A 199 -20.75 8.88 -3.46
N SER A 200 -20.10 9.48 -2.45
CA SER A 200 -20.34 10.84 -1.98
C SER A 200 -19.51 11.89 -2.70
#